data_5bd0e9ff5b455b71eac351836054bb46
#
_entry.id   5bd0e9ff5b455b71eac351836054bb46
#
_cell.length_a   1.000
_cell.length_b   1.000
_cell.length_c   1.000
_cell.angle_alpha   90.00
_cell.angle_beta   90.00
_cell.angle_gamma   90.00
#
_symmetry.space_group_name_H-M   'P 1'
#
loop_
_entity.id
_entity.type
_entity.pdbx_description
1 polymer ?
#
loop_
_entity_poly.entity_id
_entity_poly.type
_entity_poly.pdbx_seq_one_letter_code
_entity_poly.pdbx_strand_id
1 'polypeptide(L)'
;MTNKWTAKGRSLLLGAESRAINDSLDAQKGTTGQDSTTKPTRRRRHDYSPEIADLICDRIVEGASLRQICQDPNMPARSTIFVWLEEHQDFARSYTLARQIQIEDLMDESLEIADDSSNDWIDAEGPDGKKYRVFNPDSVRQSKLRIGARKWLVSKLMPKRYSWK
;
A
#
# COMPACT_ATOMS: atom_id res chain seq x y z
N MET A 1 -7.26 -11.20 29.44
CA MET A 1 -7.65 -11.17 27.99
C MET A 1 -6.38 -10.84 27.21
N THR A 2 -5.74 -11.86 26.72
CA THR A 2 -4.42 -11.78 26.06
C THR A 2 -4.59 -11.26 24.64
N ASN A 3 -3.89 -10.19 24.36
CA ASN A 3 -3.86 -9.50 23.08
C ASN A 3 -3.31 -10.41 21.98
N LYS A 4 -4.15 -10.76 21.00
CA LYS A 4 -3.87 -11.71 19.90
C LYS A 4 -2.83 -11.20 18.89
N TRP A 5 -2.37 -9.97 19.06
CA TRP A 5 -1.58 -9.22 18.07
C TRP A 5 -0.07 -9.21 18.29
N THR A 6 0.45 -9.87 19.33
CA THR A 6 1.88 -9.79 19.68
C THR A 6 2.75 -10.91 19.13
N ALA A 7 2.21 -11.86 18.35
CA ALA A 7 2.99 -13.00 17.91
C ALA A 7 2.61 -13.50 16.51
N LYS A 8 2.88 -12.71 15.46
CA LYS A 8 3.16 -13.32 14.15
C LYS A 8 4.31 -12.56 13.53
N GLY A 9 5.46 -13.20 13.73
CA GLY A 9 6.74 -12.78 13.21
C GLY A 9 6.72 -12.59 11.70
N ARG A 10 7.50 -11.62 11.27
CA ARG A 10 8.01 -11.43 9.93
C ARG A 10 8.47 -12.78 9.38
N SER A 11 7.75 -13.32 8.43
CA SER A 11 8.27 -14.36 7.54
C SER A 11 8.58 -13.71 6.21
N LEU A 12 9.85 -13.54 5.98
CA LEU A 12 10.47 -13.25 4.71
C LEU A 12 10.05 -14.29 3.67
N LEU A 13 9.46 -13.87 2.58
CA LEU A 13 9.58 -14.56 1.32
C LEU A 13 9.93 -13.57 0.22
N LEU A 14 11.20 -13.45 0.02
CA LEU A 14 11.85 -13.03 -1.23
C LEU A 14 11.62 -14.09 -2.30
N GLY A 15 11.36 -13.67 -3.51
CA GLY A 15 11.48 -14.54 -4.70
C GLY A 15 10.41 -14.22 -5.71
N ALA A 16 10.78 -13.38 -6.65
CA ALA A 16 11.10 -13.73 -8.03
C ALA A 16 9.89 -14.21 -8.83
N GLU A 17 9.41 -13.38 -9.75
CA GLU A 17 9.64 -13.56 -11.17
C GLU A 17 8.96 -12.44 -11.96
N SER A 18 9.77 -11.49 -12.36
CA SER A 18 9.47 -10.64 -13.50
C SER A 18 10.09 -11.28 -14.72
N ARG A 19 9.31 -11.83 -15.63
CA ARG A 19 9.73 -11.99 -17.04
C ARG A 19 8.55 -12.29 -17.95
N ALA A 20 8.54 -11.45 -18.99
CA ALA A 20 8.01 -11.71 -20.33
C ALA A 20 6.48 -11.80 -20.46
N ILE A 21 5.91 -10.86 -21.16
CA ILE A 21 5.52 -11.07 -22.56
C ILE A 21 5.29 -9.71 -23.21
N ASN A 22 6.25 -9.24 -23.97
CA ASN A 22 6.04 -8.47 -25.19
C ASN A 22 6.04 -9.51 -26.30
N ASP A 23 4.99 -9.57 -27.05
CA ASP A 23 4.92 -9.79 -28.48
C ASP A 23 3.55 -10.31 -28.86
N SER A 24 2.79 -9.49 -29.52
CA SER A 24 2.06 -9.78 -30.75
C SER A 24 1.11 -8.60 -31.05
N LEU A 25 1.62 -7.63 -31.77
CA LEU A 25 0.86 -6.84 -32.73
C LEU A 25 0.61 -7.70 -33.93
N ASP A 26 -0.66 -7.91 -34.32
CA ASP A 26 -1.20 -7.53 -35.59
C ASP A 26 -2.57 -8.16 -35.87
N ALA A 27 -3.41 -7.31 -36.45
CA ALA A 27 -4.50 -7.62 -37.37
C ALA A 27 -5.75 -8.34 -36.84
N GLN A 28 -6.86 -7.63 -36.69
CA GLN A 28 -7.94 -7.69 -37.69
C GLN A 28 -9.07 -6.68 -37.41
N LYS A 29 -9.31 -5.90 -38.40
CA LYS A 29 -10.47 -5.03 -38.66
C LYS A 29 -11.73 -5.87 -38.83
N GLY A 30 -12.84 -5.48 -38.22
CA GLY A 30 -14.14 -6.05 -38.60
C GLY A 30 -15.27 -5.72 -37.64
N THR A 31 -15.94 -4.61 -37.87
CA THR A 31 -17.40 -4.40 -37.90
C THR A 31 -18.29 -4.82 -36.74
N THR A 32 -19.12 -3.90 -36.41
CA THR A 32 -20.52 -3.95 -35.94
C THR A 32 -20.72 -3.71 -34.43
N GLY A 33 -21.41 -2.59 -34.18
CA GLY A 33 -21.84 -2.11 -32.89
C GLY A 33 -22.70 -3.15 -32.14
N GLN A 34 -22.40 -3.25 -30.88
CA GLN A 34 -23.38 -3.61 -29.87
C GLN A 34 -23.18 -2.69 -28.68
N ASP A 35 -24.15 -1.81 -28.60
CA ASP A 35 -24.47 -0.97 -27.47
C ASP A 35 -24.68 -1.86 -26.23
N SER A 36 -23.60 -2.18 -25.51
CA SER A 36 -23.72 -2.80 -24.21
C SER A 36 -23.58 -1.71 -23.15
N THR A 37 -24.68 -1.04 -22.91
CA THR A 37 -24.91 -0.31 -21.66
C THR A 37 -24.83 -1.31 -20.52
N THR A 38 -23.62 -1.65 -20.13
CA THR A 38 -23.36 -2.46 -18.94
C THR A 38 -23.79 -1.62 -17.75
N LYS A 39 -25.05 -1.77 -17.31
CA LYS A 39 -25.51 -1.26 -16.01
C LYS A 39 -24.46 -1.65 -14.98
N PRO A 40 -23.94 -0.71 -14.16
CA PRO A 40 -22.99 -1.07 -13.12
C PRO A 40 -23.60 -2.16 -12.26
N THR A 41 -22.98 -3.32 -12.24
CA THR A 41 -23.41 -4.47 -11.44
C THR A 41 -23.48 -3.99 -10.00
N ARG A 42 -24.69 -3.89 -9.47
CA ARG A 42 -24.93 -3.44 -8.10
C ARG A 42 -24.18 -4.39 -7.18
N ARG A 43 -23.07 -3.93 -6.59
CA ARG A 43 -22.28 -4.72 -5.63
C ARG A 43 -23.23 -5.29 -4.59
N ARG A 44 -23.08 -6.59 -4.26
CA ARG A 44 -23.84 -7.23 -3.19
C ARG A 44 -23.68 -6.40 -1.92
N ARG A 45 -24.76 -6.14 -1.21
CA ARG A 45 -24.69 -5.60 0.13
C ARG A 45 -24.04 -6.69 0.99
N HIS A 46 -22.92 -6.36 1.59
CA HIS A 46 -22.32 -7.21 2.61
C HIS A 46 -22.99 -6.88 3.94
N ASP A 47 -23.58 -7.89 4.57
CA ASP A 47 -23.99 -7.80 5.96
C ASP A 47 -22.74 -7.78 6.83
N TYR A 48 -22.83 -7.16 8.01
CA TYR A 48 -21.72 -7.14 8.95
C TYR A 48 -21.32 -8.55 9.36
N SER A 49 -20.02 -8.84 9.28
CA SER A 49 -19.42 -10.07 9.77
C SER A 49 -18.14 -9.72 10.53
N PRO A 50 -17.97 -10.21 11.77
CA PRO A 50 -16.72 -10.01 12.52
C PRO A 50 -15.48 -10.49 11.77
N GLU A 51 -15.58 -11.58 11.02
CA GLU A 51 -14.47 -12.16 10.25
C GLU A 51 -14.02 -11.20 9.12
N ILE A 52 -14.99 -10.54 8.45
CA ILE A 52 -14.67 -9.54 7.42
C ILE A 52 -14.09 -8.29 8.08
N ALA A 53 -14.60 -7.89 9.24
CA ALA A 53 -14.07 -6.76 10.00
C ALA A 53 -12.62 -7.00 10.45
N ASP A 54 -12.32 -8.19 10.96
CA ASP A 54 -10.96 -8.60 11.34
C ASP A 54 -10.04 -8.63 10.11
N LEU A 55 -10.49 -9.19 8.98
CA LEU A 55 -9.71 -9.23 7.74
C LEU A 55 -9.40 -7.83 7.20
N ILE A 56 -10.33 -6.88 7.34
CA ILE A 56 -10.07 -5.48 6.98
C ILE A 56 -8.97 -4.89 7.85
N CYS A 57 -9.02 -5.13 9.17
CA CYS A 57 -8.01 -4.67 10.10
C CYS A 57 -6.63 -5.29 9.82
N ASP A 58 -6.58 -6.60 9.55
CA ASP A 58 -5.35 -7.31 9.21
C ASP A 58 -4.69 -6.69 7.96
N ARG A 59 -5.46 -6.50 6.89
CA ARG A 59 -4.94 -5.88 5.66
C ARG A 59 -4.46 -4.43 5.85
N ILE A 60 -5.09 -3.69 6.77
CA ILE A 60 -4.63 -2.34 7.13
C ILE A 60 -3.28 -2.40 7.83
N VAL A 61 -3.11 -3.32 8.78
CA VAL A 61 -1.83 -3.56 9.47
C VAL A 61 -0.74 -3.98 8.48
N GLU A 62 -1.07 -4.77 7.45
CA GLU A 62 -0.17 -5.14 6.37
C GLU A 62 0.18 -3.98 5.41
N GLY A 63 -0.33 -2.78 5.65
CA GLY A 63 -0.02 -1.58 4.87
C GLY A 63 -1.01 -1.26 3.76
N ALA A 64 -2.06 -2.09 3.55
CA ALA A 64 -3.03 -1.82 2.51
C ALA A 64 -3.88 -0.58 2.83
N SER A 65 -4.14 0.24 1.83
CA SER A 65 -5.10 1.35 1.96
C SER A 65 -6.53 0.81 1.90
N LEU A 66 -7.46 1.48 2.60
CA LEU A 66 -8.88 1.13 2.54
C LEU A 66 -9.42 1.09 1.10
N ARG A 67 -8.86 1.93 0.21
CA ARG A 67 -9.22 1.93 -1.21
C ARG A 67 -8.83 0.62 -1.90
N GLN A 68 -7.62 0.12 -1.63
CA GLN A 68 -7.14 -1.16 -2.18
C GLN A 68 -7.96 -2.33 -1.64
N ILE A 69 -8.24 -2.35 -0.33
CA ILE A 69 -9.08 -3.39 0.29
C ILE A 69 -10.46 -3.46 -0.39
N CYS A 70 -11.09 -2.31 -0.61
CA CYS A 70 -12.40 -2.24 -1.26
C CYS A 70 -12.39 -2.53 -2.78
N GLN A 71 -11.23 -2.74 -3.41
CA GLN A 71 -11.16 -3.20 -4.81
C GLN A 71 -11.44 -4.69 -4.93
N ASP A 72 -11.20 -5.46 -3.88
CA ASP A 72 -11.54 -6.88 -3.83
C ASP A 72 -13.07 -7.05 -3.92
N PRO A 73 -13.58 -7.85 -4.89
CA PRO A 73 -15.02 -8.07 -5.05
C PRO A 73 -15.67 -8.77 -3.85
N ASN A 74 -14.88 -9.46 -3.02
CA ASN A 74 -15.34 -10.13 -1.80
C ASN A 74 -15.36 -9.19 -0.59
N MET A 75 -14.90 -7.95 -0.74
CA MET A 75 -14.89 -6.96 0.33
C MET A 75 -16.05 -5.98 0.19
N PRO A 76 -16.56 -5.46 1.33
CA PRO A 76 -17.62 -4.46 1.32
C PRO A 76 -17.15 -3.15 0.63
N ALA A 77 -18.11 -2.38 0.16
CA ALA A 77 -17.83 -1.05 -0.35
C ALA A 77 -17.34 -0.14 0.79
N ARG A 78 -16.50 0.83 0.45
CA ARG A 78 -15.97 1.78 1.44
C ARG A 78 -17.06 2.46 2.28
N SER A 79 -18.19 2.84 1.64
CA SER A 79 -19.34 3.40 2.35
C SER A 79 -19.94 2.45 3.39
N THR A 80 -20.01 1.16 3.08
CA THR A 80 -20.49 0.13 4.00
C THR A 80 -19.56 0.01 5.21
N ILE A 81 -18.24 0.06 5.01
CA ILE A 81 -17.26 0.02 6.10
C ILE A 81 -17.44 1.21 7.04
N PHE A 82 -17.70 2.42 6.52
CA PHE A 82 -17.96 3.58 7.38
C PHE A 82 -19.25 3.44 8.18
N VAL A 83 -20.31 2.87 7.61
CA VAL A 83 -21.54 2.56 8.36
C VAL A 83 -21.23 1.56 9.48
N TRP A 84 -20.48 0.49 9.18
CA TRP A 84 -20.08 -0.48 10.22
C TRP A 84 -19.24 0.12 11.34
N LEU A 85 -18.38 1.10 11.03
CA LEU A 85 -17.59 1.81 12.05
C LEU A 85 -18.47 2.66 12.99
N GLU A 86 -19.62 3.13 12.51
CA GLU A 86 -20.60 3.85 13.32
C GLU A 86 -21.47 2.91 14.16
N GLU A 87 -21.86 1.76 13.60
CA GLU A 87 -22.80 0.82 14.21
C GLU A 87 -22.12 -0.18 15.16
N HIS A 88 -20.83 -0.54 14.93
CA HIS A 88 -20.11 -1.58 15.66
C HIS A 88 -18.87 -1.02 16.37
N GLN A 89 -19.01 -0.74 17.67
CA GLN A 89 -17.92 -0.14 18.47
C GLN A 89 -16.68 -0.99 18.56
N ASP A 90 -16.81 -2.32 18.60
CA ASP A 90 -15.66 -3.23 18.67
C ASP A 90 -14.84 -3.17 17.38
N PHE A 91 -15.51 -3.16 16.23
CA PHE A 91 -14.84 -2.95 14.94
C PHE A 91 -14.18 -1.56 14.86
N ALA A 92 -14.86 -0.49 15.33
CA ALA A 92 -14.28 0.85 15.34
C ALA A 92 -12.99 0.94 16.19
N ARG A 93 -12.93 0.24 17.33
CA ARG A 93 -11.73 0.16 18.18
C ARG A 93 -10.61 -0.60 17.48
N SER A 94 -10.91 -1.78 16.91
CA SER A 94 -9.92 -2.58 16.17
C SER A 94 -9.39 -1.85 14.94
N TYR A 95 -10.27 -1.19 14.20
CA TYR A 95 -9.90 -0.36 13.04
C TYR A 95 -8.99 0.80 13.44
N THR A 96 -9.31 1.50 14.54
CA THR A 96 -8.48 2.60 15.04
C THR A 96 -7.09 2.10 15.43
N LEU A 97 -7.00 0.96 16.10
CA LEU A 97 -5.73 0.34 16.47
C LEU A 97 -4.93 -0.08 15.22
N ALA A 98 -5.58 -0.72 14.25
CA ALA A 98 -4.94 -1.10 13.00
C ALA A 98 -4.35 0.11 12.24
N ARG A 99 -5.09 1.23 12.22
CA ARG A 99 -4.58 2.48 11.63
C ARG A 99 -3.43 3.08 12.41
N GLN A 100 -3.41 2.96 13.73
CA GLN A 100 -2.27 3.40 14.55
C GLN A 100 -1.01 2.58 14.26
N ILE A 101 -1.13 1.26 14.18
CA ILE A 101 -0.03 0.37 13.82
C ILE A 101 0.51 0.72 12.44
N GLN A 102 -0.36 0.88 11.45
CA GLN A 102 0.04 1.28 10.08
C GLN A 102 0.83 2.60 10.07
N ILE A 103 0.50 3.55 10.93
CA ILE A 103 1.21 4.84 11.01
C ILE A 103 2.59 4.67 11.64
N GLU A 104 2.74 3.83 12.67
CA GLU A 104 4.05 3.50 13.25
C GLU A 104 4.95 2.82 12.19
N ASP A 105 4.42 1.85 11.44
CA ASP A 105 5.16 1.19 10.36
C ASP A 105 5.63 2.18 9.28
N LEU A 106 4.82 3.19 8.92
CA LEU A 106 5.24 4.24 8.00
C LEU A 106 6.40 5.08 8.53
N MET A 107 6.50 5.27 9.86
CA MET A 107 7.63 5.96 10.48
C MET A 107 8.88 5.10 10.44
N ASP A 108 8.78 3.82 10.80
CA ASP A 108 9.89 2.88 10.73
C ASP A 108 10.42 2.74 9.30
N GLU A 109 9.53 2.60 8.31
CA GLU A 109 9.90 2.60 6.88
C GLU A 109 10.63 3.89 6.46
N SER A 110 10.29 5.03 7.08
CA SER A 110 10.97 6.28 6.79
C SER A 110 12.42 6.27 7.26
N LEU A 111 12.72 5.61 8.37
CA LEU A 111 14.09 5.41 8.86
C LEU A 111 14.85 4.44 7.96
N GLU A 112 14.24 3.32 7.59
CA GLU A 112 14.83 2.36 6.64
C GLU A 112 15.22 3.02 5.32
N ILE A 113 14.33 3.88 4.76
CA ILE A 113 14.63 4.64 3.55
C ILE A 113 15.78 5.64 3.75
N ALA A 114 15.88 6.24 4.95
CA ALA A 114 16.94 7.20 5.25
C ALA A 114 18.31 6.54 5.38
N ASP A 115 18.34 5.31 5.91
CA ASP A 115 19.57 4.53 6.15
C ASP A 115 20.01 3.74 4.91
N ASP A 116 19.10 3.53 3.92
CA ASP A 116 19.42 2.83 2.69
C ASP A 116 20.23 3.73 1.73
N SER A 117 21.52 3.49 1.67
CA SER A 117 22.46 4.16 0.74
C SER A 117 22.82 3.29 -0.48
N SER A 118 22.14 2.15 -0.69
CA SER A 118 22.50 1.16 -1.71
C SER A 118 22.52 1.72 -3.14
N ASN A 119 21.63 2.67 -3.43
CA ASN A 119 21.47 3.28 -4.74
C ASN A 119 22.09 4.68 -4.85
N ASP A 120 22.80 5.15 -3.82
CA ASP A 120 23.41 6.49 -3.82
C ASP A 120 24.65 6.57 -4.72
N TRP A 121 25.18 5.43 -5.10
CA TRP A 121 26.31 5.31 -5.99
C TRP A 121 26.02 4.29 -7.10
N ILE A 122 26.32 4.68 -8.32
CA ILE A 122 26.18 3.84 -9.52
C ILE A 122 27.55 3.60 -10.14
N ASP A 123 27.74 2.41 -10.69
CA ASP A 123 28.94 2.10 -11.45
C ASP A 123 28.79 2.66 -12.86
N ALA A 124 29.72 3.48 -13.27
CA ALA A 124 29.83 4.04 -14.61
C ALA A 124 31.11 3.55 -15.28
N GLU A 125 31.10 3.45 -16.60
CA GLU A 125 32.28 3.07 -17.41
C GLU A 125 32.76 4.28 -18.21
N GLY A 126 34.02 4.58 -18.07
CA GLY A 126 34.66 5.68 -18.81
C GLY A 126 35.00 5.30 -20.25
N PRO A 127 35.39 6.30 -21.07
CA PRO A 127 35.81 6.07 -22.45
C PRO A 127 37.03 5.16 -22.58
N ASP A 128 37.79 5.00 -21.51
CA ASP A 128 38.97 4.14 -21.39
C ASP A 128 38.63 2.71 -20.90
N GLY A 129 37.31 2.36 -20.76
CA GLY A 129 36.86 1.08 -20.28
C GLY A 129 37.04 0.88 -18.77
N LYS A 130 37.48 1.88 -18.02
CA LYS A 130 37.62 1.77 -16.56
C LYS A 130 36.31 2.05 -15.88
N LYS A 131 36.01 1.23 -14.87
CA LYS A 131 34.83 1.42 -14.01
C LYS A 131 35.14 2.39 -12.88
N TYR A 132 34.23 3.30 -12.63
CA TYR A 132 34.28 4.22 -11.50
C TYR A 132 32.90 4.43 -10.91
N ARG A 133 32.83 4.75 -9.63
CA ARG A 133 31.58 5.00 -8.93
C ARG A 133 31.22 6.48 -9.03
N VAL A 134 29.98 6.76 -9.44
CA VAL A 134 29.42 8.10 -9.56
C VAL A 134 28.30 8.26 -8.55
N PHE A 135 28.26 9.39 -7.87
CA PHE A 135 27.16 9.74 -6.97
C PHE A 135 25.86 9.89 -7.76
N ASN A 136 24.78 9.30 -7.24
CA ASN A 136 23.44 9.29 -7.83
C ASN A 136 22.51 10.28 -7.09
N PRO A 137 22.45 11.56 -7.48
CA PRO A 137 21.64 12.54 -6.79
C PRO A 137 20.14 12.27 -6.92
N ASP A 138 19.71 11.51 -7.93
CA ASP A 138 18.30 11.20 -8.14
C ASP A 138 17.79 10.18 -7.12
N SER A 139 18.61 9.19 -6.73
CA SER A 139 18.29 8.28 -5.64
C SER A 139 18.05 9.05 -4.34
N VAL A 140 18.99 9.91 -3.97
CA VAL A 140 18.88 10.74 -2.75
C VAL A 140 17.65 11.66 -2.80
N ARG A 141 17.35 12.23 -3.97
CA ARG A 141 16.16 13.08 -4.15
C ARG A 141 14.87 12.29 -3.98
N GLN A 142 14.79 11.09 -4.54
CA GLN A 142 13.64 10.20 -4.40
C GLN A 142 13.44 9.77 -2.94
N SER A 143 14.50 9.38 -2.24
CA SER A 143 14.44 9.03 -0.81
C SER A 143 13.92 10.20 0.03
N LYS A 144 14.41 11.40 -0.19
CA LYS A 144 13.90 12.62 0.48
C LYS A 144 12.41 12.86 0.21
N LEU A 145 11.94 12.68 -1.03
CA LEU A 145 10.53 12.84 -1.37
C LEU A 145 9.66 11.77 -0.70
N ARG A 146 10.11 10.52 -0.68
CA ARG A 146 9.40 9.41 -0.01
C ARG A 146 9.27 9.66 1.48
N ILE A 147 10.35 10.02 2.15
CA ILE A 147 10.36 10.38 3.58
C ILE A 147 9.46 11.59 3.84
N GLY A 148 9.58 12.64 3.03
CA GLY A 148 8.77 13.86 3.16
C GLY A 148 7.27 13.59 3.06
N ALA A 149 6.86 12.76 2.10
CA ALA A 149 5.47 12.36 1.92
C ALA A 149 4.92 11.58 3.13
N ARG A 150 5.71 10.63 3.69
CA ARG A 150 5.32 9.87 4.88
C ARG A 150 5.20 10.77 6.11
N LYS A 151 6.19 11.61 6.36
CA LYS A 151 6.16 12.60 7.45
C LYS A 151 4.92 13.49 7.37
N TRP A 152 4.63 14.02 6.18
CA TRP A 152 3.45 14.84 5.97
C TRP A 152 2.16 14.07 6.28
N LEU A 153 2.03 12.84 5.77
CA LEU A 153 0.87 11.99 6.00
C LEU A 153 0.66 11.71 7.50
N VAL A 154 1.72 11.29 8.19
CA VAL A 154 1.70 11.01 9.63
C VAL A 154 1.29 12.25 10.43
N SER A 155 1.81 13.44 10.11
CA SER A 155 1.43 14.68 10.77
C SER A 155 -0.07 15.05 10.60
N LYS A 156 -0.70 14.61 9.50
CA LYS A 156 -2.13 14.82 9.26
C LYS A 156 -3.02 13.77 9.95
N LEU A 157 -2.55 12.53 10.02
CA LEU A 157 -3.32 11.44 10.62
C LEU A 157 -3.23 11.43 12.15
N MET A 158 -2.09 11.83 12.72
CA MET A 158 -1.88 11.89 14.18
C MET A 158 -1.27 13.23 14.63
N PRO A 159 -1.97 14.36 14.44
CA PRO A 159 -1.42 15.69 14.72
C PRO A 159 -1.05 15.90 16.18
N LYS A 160 -1.73 15.26 17.13
CA LYS A 160 -1.43 15.35 18.56
C LYS A 160 -0.12 14.67 18.94
N ARG A 161 0.29 13.62 18.22
CA ARG A 161 1.49 12.83 18.54
C ARG A 161 2.70 13.25 17.69
N TYR A 162 2.46 13.62 16.44
CA TYR A 162 3.49 13.94 15.45
C TYR A 162 3.28 15.32 14.80
N SER A 163 3.05 16.38 15.61
CA SER A 163 3.00 17.73 15.03
C SER A 163 4.41 18.27 14.85
N TRP A 164 4.82 18.43 13.61
CA TRP A 164 6.05 19.15 13.26
C TRP A 164 5.72 20.64 13.11
N LYS A 165 6.34 21.45 13.93
CA LYS A 165 6.31 22.93 13.79
C LYS A 165 7.29 23.36 12.74
#